data_af09e4905a2ffe21f4e567bd7f5defd4
#
_entry.id   af09e4905a2ffe21f4e567bd7f5defd4
#
_cell.length_a   1.000
_cell.length_b   1.000
_cell.length_c   1.000
_cell.angle_alpha   90.00
_cell.angle_beta   90.00
_cell.angle_gamma   90.00
#
_symmetry.space_group_name_H-M   'P 1'
#
loop_
_entity.id
_entity.type
_entity.pdbx_description
1 polymer ?
#
loop_
_entity_poly.entity_id
_entity_poly.type
_entity_poly.pdbx_seq_one_letter_code
_entity_poly.pdbx_strand_id
1 'polypeptide(L)'
;MQKTKHFQQRMAQRGISKDMVDLVLNYGVTEGDKVILNRKASARLMEAARTLSKILDKGGLVVVTSGDAQLTTYNYQGRGH
;
A
#
# COMPACT_ATOMS: atom_id res chain seq x y z
N MET A 1 -13.66 -9.19 4.66
CA MET A 1 -13.34 -10.54 5.19
C MET A 1 -13.43 -10.52 6.71
N GLN A 2 -14.12 -11.52 7.26
CA GLN A 2 -14.35 -11.61 8.68
C GLN A 2 -13.25 -12.43 9.34
N LYS A 3 -12.70 -11.94 10.45
CA LYS A 3 -11.67 -12.66 11.18
C LYS A 3 -12.30 -13.59 12.19
N THR A 4 -11.86 -14.83 12.20
CA THR A 4 -12.27 -15.79 13.21
C THR A 4 -11.51 -15.54 14.51
N LYS A 5 -12.07 -16.05 15.62
CA LYS A 5 -11.40 -15.95 16.92
C LYS A 5 -10.05 -16.66 16.88
N HIS A 6 -9.98 -17.82 16.23
CA HIS A 6 -8.75 -18.57 16.09
C HIS A 6 -7.68 -17.74 15.36
N PHE A 7 -8.08 -17.06 14.29
CA PHE A 7 -7.16 -16.20 13.53
C PHE A 7 -6.62 -15.06 14.40
N GLN A 8 -7.49 -14.44 15.19
CA GLN A 8 -7.06 -13.34 16.07
C GLN A 8 -6.05 -13.82 17.13
N GLN A 9 -6.25 -15.02 17.67
CA GLN A 9 -5.31 -15.58 18.63
C GLN A 9 -3.95 -15.84 17.99
N ARG A 10 -3.94 -16.34 16.75
CA ARG A 10 -2.70 -16.58 16.02
C ARG A 10 -1.96 -15.28 15.74
N MET A 11 -2.68 -14.23 15.37
CA MET A 11 -2.07 -12.92 15.17
C MET A 11 -1.33 -12.46 16.42
N ALA A 12 -2.00 -12.52 17.56
CA ALA A 12 -1.43 -12.09 18.82
C ALA A 12 -0.18 -12.91 19.18
N GLN A 13 -0.25 -14.22 19.02
CA GLN A 13 0.87 -15.11 19.34
C GLN A 13 2.10 -14.85 18.50
N ARG A 14 1.92 -14.39 17.25
CA ARG A 14 3.01 -14.21 16.29
C ARG A 14 3.42 -12.75 16.09
N GLY A 15 2.83 -11.85 16.85
CA GLY A 15 3.17 -10.44 16.73
C GLY A 15 2.72 -9.83 15.40
N ILE A 16 1.62 -10.31 14.86
CA ILE A 16 1.07 -9.82 13.59
C ILE A 16 -0.06 -8.84 13.89
N SER A 17 0.07 -7.62 13.37
CA SER A 17 -0.94 -6.59 13.57
C SER A 17 -2.00 -6.63 12.46
N LYS A 18 -3.13 -5.95 12.72
CA LYS A 18 -4.18 -5.78 11.72
C LYS A 18 -3.63 -5.09 10.47
N ASP A 19 -2.78 -4.09 10.65
CA ASP A 19 -2.21 -3.35 9.53
C ASP A 19 -1.35 -4.25 8.65
N MET A 20 -0.60 -5.16 9.25
CA MET A 20 0.19 -6.14 8.49
C MET A 20 -0.72 -7.04 7.65
N VAL A 21 -1.82 -7.51 8.23
CA VAL A 21 -2.78 -8.35 7.51
C VAL A 21 -3.38 -7.58 6.34
N ASP A 22 -3.77 -6.33 6.57
CA ASP A 22 -4.35 -5.49 5.54
C ASP A 22 -3.39 -5.29 4.37
N LEU A 23 -2.11 -5.07 4.65
CA LEU A 23 -1.10 -4.93 3.60
C LEU A 23 -0.95 -6.21 2.78
N VAL A 24 -0.95 -7.36 3.45
CA VAL A 24 -0.85 -8.64 2.73
C VAL A 24 -2.08 -8.84 1.84
N LEU A 25 -3.28 -8.56 2.33
CA LEU A 25 -4.49 -8.74 1.57
C LEU A 25 -4.58 -7.79 0.37
N ASN A 26 -4.06 -6.57 0.52
CA ASN A 26 -4.13 -5.56 -0.53
C ASN A 26 -3.03 -5.74 -1.59
N TYR A 27 -1.86 -6.19 -1.21
CA TYR A 27 -0.69 -6.19 -2.10
C TYR A 27 -0.09 -7.56 -2.33
N GLY A 28 -0.55 -8.59 -1.64
CA GLY A 28 -0.03 -9.92 -1.81
C GLY A 28 -0.56 -10.61 -3.07
N VAL A 29 0.05 -11.74 -3.39
CA VAL A 29 -0.34 -12.56 -4.53
C VAL A 29 -1.13 -13.76 -4.02
N THR A 30 -2.27 -14.03 -4.64
CA THR A 30 -3.12 -15.15 -4.26
C THR A 30 -2.61 -16.44 -4.89
N GLU A 31 -2.39 -17.46 -4.05
CA GLU A 31 -2.00 -18.80 -4.48
C GLU A 31 -2.91 -19.80 -3.76
N GLY A 32 -3.89 -20.33 -4.48
CA GLY A 32 -4.88 -21.23 -3.87
C GLY A 32 -5.68 -20.50 -2.80
N ASP A 33 -5.62 -20.98 -1.57
CA ASP A 33 -6.31 -20.39 -0.43
C ASP A 33 -5.43 -19.43 0.38
N LYS A 34 -4.25 -19.09 -0.16
CA LYS A 34 -3.29 -18.24 0.53
C LYS A 34 -3.08 -16.93 -0.21
N VAL A 35 -2.83 -15.88 0.55
CA VAL A 35 -2.37 -14.59 0.01
C VAL A 35 -0.99 -14.35 0.59
N ILE A 36 -0.01 -14.13 -0.28
CA ILE A 36 1.40 -14.08 0.12
C ILE A 36 2.01 -12.74 -0.25
N LEU A 37 2.59 -12.07 0.73
CA LEU A 37 3.41 -10.88 0.49
C LEU A 37 4.83 -11.23 0.93
N ASN A 38 5.68 -11.58 -0.02
CA ASN A 38 7.02 -12.04 0.28
C ASN A 38 7.99 -10.87 0.51
N ARG A 39 9.23 -11.23 0.85
CA ARG A 39 10.24 -10.24 1.18
C ARG A 39 10.57 -9.30 0.00
N LYS A 40 10.65 -9.85 -1.20
CA LYS A 40 10.96 -9.06 -2.40
C LYS A 40 9.87 -8.03 -2.68
N ALA A 41 8.61 -8.45 -2.61
CA ALA A 41 7.48 -7.54 -2.82
C ALA A 41 7.41 -6.48 -1.72
N SER A 42 7.70 -6.88 -0.47
CA SER A 42 7.72 -5.94 0.64
C SER A 42 8.80 -4.87 0.44
N ALA A 43 9.97 -5.26 -0.04
CA ALA A 43 11.05 -4.32 -0.31
C ALA A 43 10.67 -3.32 -1.40
N ARG A 44 9.95 -3.78 -2.44
CA ARG A 44 9.46 -2.90 -3.49
C ARG A 44 8.47 -1.88 -2.96
N LEU A 45 7.59 -2.31 -2.08
CA LEU A 45 6.62 -1.40 -1.45
C LEU A 45 7.32 -0.36 -0.58
N MET A 46 8.39 -0.74 0.11
CA MET A 46 9.17 0.21 0.89
C MET A 46 9.81 1.28 0.01
N GLU A 47 10.29 0.91 -1.17
CA GLU A 47 10.84 1.89 -2.10
C GLU A 47 9.75 2.86 -2.56
N ALA A 48 8.57 2.35 -2.88
CA ALA A 48 7.44 3.20 -3.24
C ALA A 48 7.05 4.12 -2.09
N ALA A 49 7.12 3.64 -0.85
CA ALA A 49 6.80 4.43 0.32
C ALA A 49 7.75 5.62 0.48
N ARG A 50 9.02 5.46 0.16
CA ARG A 50 9.98 6.56 0.19
C ARG A 50 9.60 7.65 -0.80
N THR A 51 9.15 7.25 -1.99
CA THR A 51 8.67 8.19 -3.00
C THR A 51 7.39 8.87 -2.53
N LEU A 52 6.48 8.11 -1.90
CA LEU A 52 5.26 8.67 -1.33
C LEU A 52 5.56 9.77 -0.31
N SER A 53 6.60 9.58 0.49
CA SER A 53 7.01 10.59 1.46
C SER A 53 7.36 11.91 0.77
N LYS A 54 8.02 11.86 -0.38
CA LYS A 54 8.36 13.06 -1.14
C LYS A 54 7.12 13.74 -1.70
N ILE A 55 6.15 12.95 -2.17
CA ILE A 55 4.88 13.49 -2.67
C ILE A 55 4.12 14.15 -1.53
N LEU A 56 4.10 13.53 -0.36
CA LEU A 56 3.43 14.07 0.81
C LEU A 56 4.03 15.42 1.21
N ASP A 57 5.35 15.55 1.15
CA ASP A 57 6.03 16.80 1.48
C ASP A 57 5.64 17.94 0.56
N LYS A 58 5.20 17.61 -0.65
CA LYS A 58 4.75 18.60 -1.64
C LYS A 58 3.25 18.87 -1.57
N GLY A 59 2.53 18.21 -0.64
CA GLY A 59 1.09 18.35 -0.52
C GLY A 59 0.30 17.58 -1.56
N GLY A 60 0.98 16.69 -2.27
CA GLY A 60 0.38 15.92 -3.33
C GLY A 60 0.98 16.25 -4.69
N LEU A 61 0.57 15.53 -5.70
CA LEU A 61 1.13 15.66 -7.04
C LEU A 61 0.02 15.44 -8.07
N VAL A 62 0.04 16.24 -9.14
CA VAL A 62 -0.88 16.10 -10.26
C VAL A 62 -0.09 15.75 -11.50
N VAL A 63 -0.57 14.77 -12.25
CA VAL A 63 -0.04 14.45 -13.58
C VAL A 63 -1.16 14.65 -14.58
N VAL A 64 -0.93 15.49 -15.58
CA VAL A 64 -1.90 15.74 -16.64
C VAL A 64 -1.59 14.80 -17.80
N THR A 65 -2.60 14.06 -18.23
CA THR A 65 -2.44 13.07 -19.28
C THR A 65 -3.40 13.31 -20.41
N SER A 66 -3.05 12.82 -21.59
CA SER A 66 -3.95 12.78 -22.75
C SER A 66 -3.66 11.48 -23.48
N GLY A 67 -4.62 10.55 -23.48
CA GLY A 67 -4.38 9.20 -23.99
C GLY A 67 -3.26 8.56 -23.21
N ASP A 68 -2.22 8.10 -23.92
CA ASP A 68 -1.05 7.50 -23.28
C ASP A 68 0.07 8.51 -22.95
N ALA A 69 -0.12 9.77 -23.36
CA ALA A 69 0.91 10.79 -23.19
C ALA A 69 0.79 11.45 -21.81
N GLN A 70 1.93 11.69 -21.19
CA GLN A 70 2.02 12.48 -19.96
C GLN A 70 2.47 13.87 -20.36
N LEU A 71 1.58 14.87 -20.19
CA LEU A 71 1.79 16.20 -20.73
C LEU A 71 2.55 17.13 -19.79
N THR A 72 2.20 17.13 -18.52
CA THR A 72 2.84 17.99 -17.54
C THR A 72 2.55 17.48 -16.13
N THR A 73 3.26 18.05 -15.17
CA THR A 73 3.06 17.70 -13.76
C THR A 73 3.31 18.94 -12.89
N TYR A 74 2.60 19.00 -11.77
CA TYR A 74 2.76 20.09 -10.81
C TYR A 74 2.29 19.64 -9.43
N ASN A 75 2.67 20.41 -8.41
CA ASN A 75 2.25 20.11 -7.03
C ASN A 75 0.76 20.35 -6.89
N TYR A 76 0.07 19.41 -6.22
CA TYR A 76 -1.33 19.57 -5.94
C TYR A 76 -1.51 20.62 -4.83
N GLN A 77 -2.34 21.60 -5.07
CA GLN A 77 -2.64 22.64 -4.09
C GLN A 77 -4.11 22.57 -3.72
N GLY A 78 -4.52 21.41 -3.24
CA GLY A 78 -5.89 21.18 -2.85
C GLY A 78 -6.28 22.00 -1.63
N ARG A 79 -7.57 22.21 -1.47
CA ARG A 79 -8.13 22.87 -0.31
C ARG A 79 -8.73 21.87 0.64
N GLY A 80 -8.79 22.22 1.91
CA GLY A 80 -9.49 21.41 2.89
C GLY A 80 -8.82 20.12 3.27
N HIS A 81 -7.57 20.05 3.06
CA HIS A 81 -6.81 18.86 3.41
C HIS A 81 -6.23 18.96 4.81
#